data_ec80fadc9ea09fcbd02e7efabae21c05
#
_entry.id   ec80fadc9ea09fcbd02e7efabae21c05
#
_cell.length_a   1.000
_cell.length_b   1.000
_cell.length_c   1.000
_cell.angle_alpha   90.00
_cell.angle_beta   90.00
_cell.angle_gamma   90.00
#
_symmetry.space_group_name_H-M   'P 1'
#
loop_
_entity.id
_entity.type
_entity.pdbx_description
1 polymer ?
#
loop_
_entity_poly.entity_id
_entity_poly.type
_entity_poly.pdbx_seq_one_letter_code
_entity_poly.pdbx_strand_id
1 'polypeptide(L)'
;MKSFALRLLTAAAFSFPGLAFAQSGPVVVELFTSQGCSSCPPADEYLAGLVGREDVLPLAFHVDYWDRLGWKDTLATPEFTARQYAYGNAFQNRSVWTPQFVVGGVAYSKGSYRKEVASQIKELGGAPAKVAISAAIKGGQIAIQAEPLAGDLPSMLVSVVGYKPEETVQIKRGENAGRTISYRNTVTSWTDVGRWNGRNSTSLTVAAPSDPPFAVIIQAQDHGPIIAAAYVQ
;
A
#
# COMPACT_ATOMS: atom_id res chain seq x y z
N MET A 1 -40.62 4.83 62.85
CA MET A 1 -40.19 3.83 61.85
C MET A 1 -39.86 4.61 60.56
N LYS A 2 -38.57 4.80 60.25
CA LYS A 2 -38.09 5.56 59.05
C LYS A 2 -37.60 4.56 58.02
N SER A 3 -38.33 4.46 56.89
CA SER A 3 -37.96 3.59 55.78
C SER A 3 -36.85 4.26 54.95
N PHE A 4 -35.68 3.60 54.86
CA PHE A 4 -34.58 3.97 53.96
C PHE A 4 -34.83 3.31 52.59
N ALA A 5 -35.08 4.13 51.58
CA ALA A 5 -35.18 3.66 50.21
C ALA A 5 -33.77 3.61 49.60
N LEU A 6 -33.29 2.41 49.33
CA LEU A 6 -32.02 2.13 48.64
C LEU A 6 -32.22 2.37 47.13
N ARG A 7 -31.60 3.44 46.58
CA ARG A 7 -31.57 3.69 45.14
C ARG A 7 -30.43 2.90 44.53
N LEU A 8 -30.76 1.86 43.77
CA LEU A 8 -29.79 1.19 42.87
C LEU A 8 -29.44 2.12 41.71
N LEU A 9 -28.20 2.56 41.64
CA LEU A 9 -27.62 3.16 40.44
C LEU A 9 -27.22 2.04 39.45
N THR A 10 -27.98 1.89 38.39
CA THR A 10 -27.58 1.05 37.25
C THR A 10 -26.53 1.80 36.42
N ALA A 11 -25.28 1.35 36.50
CA ALA A 11 -24.20 1.80 35.62
C ALA A 11 -24.43 1.18 34.23
N ALA A 12 -24.82 2.00 33.27
CA ALA A 12 -24.87 1.61 31.86
C ALA A 12 -23.43 1.46 31.34
N ALA A 13 -22.99 0.23 31.11
CA ALA A 13 -21.74 -0.06 30.43
C ALA A 13 -21.90 0.28 28.94
N PHE A 14 -21.32 1.37 28.51
CA PHE A 14 -21.16 1.68 27.09
C PHE A 14 -20.13 0.72 26.48
N SER A 15 -20.63 -0.33 25.83
CA SER A 15 -19.80 -1.17 24.96
C SER A 15 -19.46 -0.38 23.70
N PHE A 16 -18.23 0.12 23.62
CA PHE A 16 -17.68 0.59 22.34
C PHE A 16 -17.53 -0.64 21.43
N PRO A 17 -18.04 -0.60 20.18
CA PRO A 17 -17.71 -1.64 19.22
C PRO A 17 -16.18 -1.62 19.04
N GLY A 18 -15.51 -2.67 19.49
CA GLY A 18 -14.08 -2.84 19.30
C GLY A 18 -13.81 -2.87 17.80
N LEU A 19 -12.97 -1.94 17.33
CA LEU A 19 -12.41 -2.03 15.97
C LEU A 19 -11.70 -3.39 15.91
N ALA A 20 -12.16 -4.27 15.02
CA ALA A 20 -11.50 -5.53 14.77
C ALA A 20 -10.15 -5.23 14.13
N PHE A 21 -9.05 -5.41 14.87
CA PHE A 21 -7.72 -5.37 14.30
C PHE A 21 -7.55 -6.59 13.40
N ALA A 22 -7.26 -6.39 12.13
CA ALA A 22 -6.83 -7.48 11.27
C ALA A 22 -5.49 -8.02 11.82
N GLN A 23 -5.43 -9.30 12.15
CA GLN A 23 -4.23 -9.92 12.74
C GLN A 23 -3.01 -9.91 11.78
N SER A 24 -3.25 -9.82 10.49
CA SER A 24 -2.24 -9.56 9.46
C SER A 24 -2.91 -8.74 8.37
N GLY A 25 -2.41 -7.53 8.12
CA GLY A 25 -2.85 -6.74 6.98
C GLY A 25 -2.44 -7.40 5.65
N PRO A 26 -2.96 -6.91 4.52
CA PRO A 26 -2.63 -7.44 3.21
C PRO A 26 -1.13 -7.29 2.89
N VAL A 27 -0.58 -8.26 2.15
CA VAL A 27 0.77 -8.13 1.58
C VAL A 27 0.74 -7.09 0.48
N VAL A 28 1.56 -6.05 0.61
CA VAL A 28 1.69 -5.02 -0.42
C VAL A 28 2.49 -5.55 -1.59
N VAL A 29 1.92 -5.44 -2.80
CA VAL A 29 2.56 -5.80 -4.06
C VAL A 29 2.64 -4.56 -4.94
N GLU A 30 3.83 -4.04 -5.11
CA GLU A 30 4.10 -2.86 -5.93
C GLU A 30 4.59 -3.30 -7.30
N LEU A 31 3.96 -2.82 -8.36
CA LEU A 31 4.40 -3.00 -9.74
C LEU A 31 4.91 -1.67 -10.28
N PHE A 32 6.19 -1.61 -10.63
CA PHE A 32 6.74 -0.51 -11.42
C PHE A 32 6.57 -0.82 -12.89
N THR A 33 5.80 0.02 -13.60
CA THR A 33 5.32 -0.16 -14.96
C THR A 33 5.39 1.14 -15.76
N SER A 34 5.14 1.09 -17.05
CA SER A 34 4.99 2.29 -17.89
C SER A 34 4.15 1.98 -19.14
N GLN A 35 3.37 2.95 -19.57
CA GLN A 35 2.67 2.94 -20.86
C GLN A 35 3.62 2.80 -22.05
N GLY A 36 4.86 3.29 -21.92
CA GLY A 36 5.91 3.21 -22.96
C GLY A 36 6.63 1.87 -23.04
N CYS A 37 6.41 0.96 -22.09
CA CYS A 37 7.13 -0.32 -21.97
C CYS A 37 6.35 -1.45 -22.65
N SER A 38 6.83 -2.01 -23.74
CA SER A 38 6.13 -3.09 -24.50
C SER A 38 6.04 -4.41 -23.75
N SER A 39 6.93 -4.68 -22.81
CA SER A 39 6.92 -5.89 -21.96
C SER A 39 6.06 -5.76 -20.69
N CYS A 40 5.52 -4.56 -20.42
CA CYS A 40 4.76 -4.29 -19.21
C CYS A 40 3.31 -4.84 -19.19
N PRO A 41 2.53 -4.82 -20.29
CA PRO A 41 1.12 -5.19 -20.24
C PRO A 41 0.79 -6.55 -19.63
N PRO A 42 1.58 -7.63 -19.82
CA PRO A 42 1.32 -8.90 -19.13
C PRO A 42 1.51 -8.84 -17.61
N ALA A 43 2.35 -7.92 -17.10
CA ALA A 43 2.52 -7.69 -15.67
C ALA A 43 1.37 -6.84 -15.09
N ASP A 44 0.92 -5.84 -15.84
CA ASP A 44 -0.25 -5.02 -15.50
C ASP A 44 -1.51 -5.90 -15.37
N GLU A 45 -1.70 -6.84 -16.32
CA GLU A 45 -2.78 -7.82 -16.27
C GLU A 45 -2.67 -8.76 -15.05
N TYR A 46 -1.46 -9.19 -14.71
CA TYR A 46 -1.25 -10.03 -13.52
C TYR A 46 -1.57 -9.26 -12.24
N LEU A 47 -1.11 -8.01 -12.11
CA LEU A 47 -1.47 -7.15 -10.98
C LEU A 47 -2.98 -6.96 -10.89
N ALA A 48 -3.66 -6.72 -12.01
CA ALA A 48 -5.11 -6.59 -12.08
C ALA A 48 -5.83 -7.84 -11.54
N GLY A 49 -5.30 -9.04 -11.80
CA GLY A 49 -5.80 -10.29 -11.26
C GLY A 49 -5.62 -10.47 -9.74
N LEU A 50 -4.81 -9.62 -9.09
CA LEU A 50 -4.65 -9.61 -7.63
C LEU A 50 -5.68 -8.69 -6.94
N VAL A 51 -6.33 -7.78 -7.68
CA VAL A 51 -7.32 -6.85 -7.13
C VAL A 51 -8.54 -7.63 -6.61
N GLY A 52 -9.02 -7.23 -5.43
CA GLY A 52 -10.15 -7.89 -4.76
C GLY A 52 -9.77 -9.05 -3.85
N ARG A 53 -8.49 -9.44 -3.81
CA ARG A 53 -7.99 -10.37 -2.80
C ARG A 53 -7.83 -9.61 -1.47
N GLU A 54 -8.35 -10.17 -0.39
CA GLU A 54 -8.26 -9.56 0.95
C GLU A 54 -6.86 -9.64 1.54
N ASP A 55 -6.06 -10.63 1.11
CA ASP A 55 -4.70 -10.89 1.60
C ASP A 55 -3.63 -10.10 0.84
N VAL A 56 -3.98 -9.30 -0.20
CA VAL A 56 -3.04 -8.56 -1.04
C VAL A 56 -3.51 -7.13 -1.26
N LEU A 57 -2.62 -6.17 -1.13
CA LEU A 57 -2.79 -4.79 -1.59
C LEU A 57 -1.92 -4.55 -2.83
N PRO A 58 -2.48 -4.74 -4.05
CA PRO A 58 -1.74 -4.49 -5.29
C PRO A 58 -1.78 -3.00 -5.63
N LEU A 59 -0.62 -2.43 -5.98
CA LEU A 59 -0.42 -1.02 -6.32
C LEU A 59 0.45 -0.90 -7.57
N ALA A 60 -0.01 -0.15 -8.58
CA ALA A 60 0.75 0.15 -9.79
C ALA A 60 1.41 1.53 -9.69
N PHE A 61 2.72 1.57 -9.91
CA PHE A 61 3.53 2.78 -9.95
C PHE A 61 4.04 3.01 -11.37
N HIS A 62 3.57 4.08 -12.02
CA HIS A 62 4.02 4.43 -13.34
C HIS A 62 5.30 5.25 -13.27
N VAL A 63 6.34 4.82 -14.03
CA VAL A 63 7.65 5.48 -14.07
C VAL A 63 7.82 6.27 -15.35
N ASP A 64 8.53 7.39 -15.27
CA ASP A 64 8.65 8.39 -16.34
C ASP A 64 9.86 8.22 -17.27
N TYR A 65 10.82 7.35 -16.95
CA TYR A 65 12.04 7.23 -17.75
C TYR A 65 11.85 6.62 -19.15
N TRP A 66 10.64 6.12 -19.46
CA TRP A 66 10.23 5.68 -20.80
C TRP A 66 9.74 6.82 -21.69
N ASP A 67 9.36 7.96 -21.11
CA ASP A 67 8.77 9.11 -21.83
C ASP A 67 9.67 9.61 -22.99
N ARG A 68 10.98 9.47 -22.84
CA ARG A 68 11.98 9.81 -23.85
C ARG A 68 11.83 9.04 -25.17
N LEU A 69 11.04 7.95 -25.19
CA LEU A 69 10.81 7.13 -26.39
C LEU A 69 9.58 7.56 -27.20
N GLY A 70 9.08 8.78 -26.97
CA GLY A 70 8.08 9.42 -27.82
C GLY A 70 6.62 9.27 -27.38
N TRP A 71 6.37 8.70 -26.20
CA TRP A 71 5.07 8.71 -25.55
C TRP A 71 5.23 9.10 -24.07
N LYS A 72 4.56 10.19 -23.67
CA LYS A 72 4.53 10.59 -22.26
C LYS A 72 3.49 9.77 -21.51
N ASP A 73 3.92 9.01 -20.52
CA ASP A 73 3.03 8.27 -19.62
C ASP A 73 2.25 9.27 -18.75
N THR A 74 0.93 9.31 -18.93
CA THR A 74 0.05 10.27 -18.26
C THR A 74 -0.18 9.96 -16.78
N LEU A 75 0.25 8.79 -16.31
CA LEU A 75 0.11 8.30 -14.95
C LEU A 75 1.45 8.31 -14.19
N ALA A 76 2.56 8.54 -14.92
CA ALA A 76 3.89 8.54 -14.33
C ALA A 76 4.22 9.84 -13.61
N THR A 77 4.99 9.70 -12.53
CA THR A 77 5.59 10.83 -11.80
C THR A 77 7.05 10.57 -11.49
N PRO A 78 7.90 11.63 -11.40
CA PRO A 78 9.30 11.49 -10.97
C PRO A 78 9.45 10.86 -9.59
N GLU A 79 8.50 11.08 -8.68
CA GLU A 79 8.48 10.55 -7.33
C GLU A 79 8.38 9.01 -7.33
N PHE A 80 7.59 8.43 -8.25
CA PHE A 80 7.47 6.98 -8.37
C PHE A 80 8.72 6.35 -8.98
N THR A 81 9.34 7.04 -9.94
CA THR A 81 10.66 6.67 -10.45
C THR A 81 11.70 6.71 -9.33
N ALA A 82 11.71 7.76 -8.51
CA ALA A 82 12.62 7.87 -7.36
C ALA A 82 12.40 6.74 -6.33
N ARG A 83 11.12 6.35 -6.06
CA ARG A 83 10.80 5.22 -5.20
C ARG A 83 11.38 3.91 -5.73
N GLN A 84 11.31 3.66 -7.04
CA GLN A 84 11.91 2.48 -7.66
C GLN A 84 13.44 2.47 -7.50
N TYR A 85 14.10 3.61 -7.75
CA TYR A 85 15.55 3.72 -7.53
C TYR A 85 15.94 3.52 -6.07
N ALA A 86 15.14 4.01 -5.13
CA ALA A 86 15.38 3.81 -3.70
C ALA A 86 15.30 2.32 -3.32
N TYR A 87 14.36 1.57 -3.85
CA TYR A 87 14.36 0.11 -3.73
C TYR A 87 15.60 -0.53 -4.37
N GLY A 88 16.01 -0.05 -5.55
CA GLY A 88 17.26 -0.52 -6.16
C GLY A 88 18.45 -0.40 -5.21
N ASN A 89 18.57 0.74 -4.53
CA ASN A 89 19.61 0.98 -3.53
C ASN A 89 19.47 0.07 -2.30
N ALA A 90 18.25 -0.07 -1.75
CA ALA A 90 17.96 -0.94 -0.60
C ALA A 90 18.31 -2.41 -0.87
N PHE A 91 18.05 -2.89 -2.09
CA PHE A 91 18.40 -4.23 -2.54
C PHE A 91 19.85 -4.36 -3.05
N GLN A 92 20.67 -3.31 -2.93
CA GLN A 92 22.03 -3.27 -3.47
C GLN A 92 22.12 -3.61 -4.97
N ASN A 93 21.04 -3.31 -5.69
CA ASN A 93 20.94 -3.51 -7.13
C ASN A 93 20.94 -2.16 -7.83
N ARG A 94 22.02 -1.86 -8.55
CA ARG A 94 22.20 -0.58 -9.24
C ARG A 94 21.32 -0.40 -10.48
N SER A 95 20.65 -1.45 -10.93
CA SER A 95 19.81 -1.41 -12.12
C SER A 95 18.33 -1.51 -11.72
N VAL A 96 17.51 -0.64 -12.29
CA VAL A 96 16.05 -0.74 -12.27
C VAL A 96 15.56 -1.06 -13.68
N TRP A 97 14.41 -1.69 -13.77
CA TRP A 97 13.78 -2.08 -15.05
C TRP A 97 12.27 -2.08 -14.90
N THR A 98 11.56 -2.12 -16.01
CA THR A 98 10.13 -2.42 -16.04
C THR A 98 9.84 -3.62 -16.96
N PRO A 99 8.82 -4.42 -16.66
CA PRO A 99 8.04 -4.40 -15.43
C PRO A 99 8.83 -5.02 -14.25
N GLN A 100 8.74 -4.40 -13.07
CA GLN A 100 9.37 -4.90 -11.84
C GLN A 100 8.34 -4.99 -10.73
N PHE A 101 8.21 -6.15 -10.08
CA PHE A 101 7.46 -6.30 -8.85
C PHE A 101 8.38 -6.13 -7.63
N VAL A 102 7.84 -5.47 -6.60
CA VAL A 102 8.39 -5.48 -5.24
C VAL A 102 7.28 -5.99 -4.32
N VAL A 103 7.58 -7.03 -3.54
CA VAL A 103 6.62 -7.68 -2.65
C VAL A 103 7.04 -7.45 -1.21
N GLY A 104 6.17 -6.81 -0.43
CA GLY A 104 6.39 -6.50 0.98
C GLY A 104 7.61 -5.63 1.27
N GLY A 105 8.18 -4.95 0.27
CA GLY A 105 9.41 -4.18 0.42
C GLY A 105 10.67 -5.02 0.66
N VAL A 106 10.60 -6.36 0.54
CA VAL A 106 11.73 -7.28 0.87
C VAL A 106 12.16 -8.15 -0.29
N ALA A 107 11.31 -8.36 -1.27
CA ALA A 107 11.60 -9.21 -2.42
C ALA A 107 11.24 -8.48 -3.72
N TYR A 108 11.99 -8.74 -4.78
CA TYR A 108 11.71 -8.19 -6.09
C TYR A 108 11.81 -9.26 -7.18
N SER A 109 11.00 -9.11 -8.22
CA SER A 109 10.95 -10.02 -9.35
C SER A 109 10.73 -9.27 -10.66
N LYS A 110 11.21 -9.83 -11.76
CA LYS A 110 10.81 -9.38 -13.10
C LYS A 110 9.33 -9.66 -13.32
N GLY A 111 8.62 -8.76 -14.00
CA GLY A 111 7.18 -8.89 -14.22
C GLY A 111 6.72 -10.13 -14.97
N SER A 112 7.63 -10.83 -15.65
CA SER A 112 7.36 -12.14 -16.29
C SER A 112 7.32 -13.32 -15.32
N TYR A 113 7.83 -13.17 -14.10
CA TYR A 113 7.96 -14.28 -13.13
C TYR A 113 6.78 -14.35 -12.15
N ARG A 114 5.56 -14.52 -12.69
CA ARG A 114 4.30 -14.58 -11.92
C ARG A 114 4.31 -15.61 -10.78
N LYS A 115 4.94 -16.78 -10.99
CA LYS A 115 5.05 -17.85 -9.96
C LYS A 115 5.91 -17.41 -8.79
N GLU A 116 6.97 -16.67 -9.05
CA GLU A 116 7.86 -16.14 -8.02
C GLU A 116 7.12 -15.10 -7.16
N VAL A 117 6.42 -14.15 -7.79
CA VAL A 117 5.57 -13.17 -7.09
C VAL A 117 4.52 -13.87 -6.23
N ALA A 118 3.83 -14.89 -6.76
CA ALA A 118 2.84 -15.66 -6.01
C ALA A 118 3.45 -16.40 -4.80
N SER A 119 4.67 -16.95 -4.95
CA SER A 119 5.40 -17.59 -3.84
C SER A 119 5.77 -16.58 -2.75
N GLN A 120 6.26 -15.41 -3.13
CA GLN A 120 6.61 -14.33 -2.20
C GLN A 120 5.38 -13.82 -1.42
N ILE A 121 4.25 -13.65 -2.11
CA ILE A 121 2.97 -13.28 -1.46
C ILE A 121 2.58 -14.33 -0.43
N LYS A 122 2.64 -15.62 -0.78
CA LYS A 122 2.29 -16.71 0.13
C LYS A 122 3.21 -16.77 1.34
N GLU A 123 4.51 -16.60 1.14
CA GLU A 123 5.51 -16.62 2.21
C GLU A 123 5.29 -15.48 3.20
N LEU A 124 5.14 -14.24 2.70
CA LEU A 124 4.94 -13.06 3.54
C LEU A 124 3.57 -13.06 4.23
N GLY A 125 2.51 -13.48 3.53
CA GLY A 125 1.16 -13.59 4.10
C GLY A 125 1.03 -14.70 5.16
N GLY A 126 1.90 -15.70 5.14
CA GLY A 126 1.98 -16.75 6.17
C GLY A 126 2.81 -16.37 7.40
N ALA A 127 3.53 -15.26 7.37
CA ALA A 127 4.35 -14.81 8.49
C ALA A 127 3.47 -14.20 9.62
N PRO A 128 3.87 -14.36 10.90
CA PRO A 128 3.18 -13.70 12.00
C PRO A 128 3.14 -12.18 11.84
N ALA A 129 1.98 -11.58 12.10
CA ALA A 129 1.83 -10.14 12.09
C ALA A 129 2.72 -9.49 13.16
N LYS A 130 3.47 -8.48 12.77
CA LYS A 130 4.34 -7.71 13.68
C LYS A 130 3.65 -6.46 14.22
N VAL A 131 2.64 -5.97 13.54
CA VAL A 131 1.88 -4.76 13.86
C VAL A 131 0.42 -5.03 13.52
N ALA A 132 -0.47 -4.73 14.46
CA ALA A 132 -1.89 -4.58 14.17
C ALA A 132 -2.15 -3.15 13.69
N ILE A 133 -2.91 -3.00 12.61
CA ILE A 133 -3.22 -1.70 12.02
C ILE A 133 -4.71 -1.61 11.68
N SER A 134 -5.28 -0.44 11.88
CA SER A 134 -6.59 -0.07 11.35
C SER A 134 -6.57 1.34 10.80
N ALA A 135 -7.35 1.59 9.76
CA ALA A 135 -7.50 2.90 9.17
C ALA A 135 -8.94 3.11 8.73
N ALA A 136 -9.53 4.25 9.09
CA ALA A 136 -10.90 4.58 8.74
C ALA A 136 -11.03 6.06 8.38
N ILE A 137 -11.90 6.38 7.41
CA ILE A 137 -12.20 7.76 7.04
C ILE A 137 -13.40 8.26 7.85
N LYS A 138 -13.26 9.42 8.47
CA LYS A 138 -14.32 10.06 9.21
C LYS A 138 -14.23 11.58 9.07
N GLY A 139 -15.29 12.20 8.59
CA GLY A 139 -15.36 13.67 8.47
C GLY A 139 -14.25 14.28 7.61
N GLY A 140 -13.84 13.62 6.53
CA GLY A 140 -12.75 14.09 5.66
C GLY A 140 -11.34 13.89 6.25
N GLN A 141 -11.22 13.13 7.32
CA GLN A 141 -9.94 12.77 7.95
C GLN A 141 -9.77 11.25 7.96
N ILE A 142 -8.54 10.79 7.85
CA ILE A 142 -8.15 9.39 8.02
C ILE A 142 -7.62 9.23 9.45
N ALA A 143 -8.32 8.43 10.26
CA ALA A 143 -7.88 8.00 11.57
C ALA A 143 -7.11 6.69 11.42
N ILE A 144 -5.86 6.67 11.87
CA ILE A 144 -4.94 5.53 11.78
C ILE A 144 -4.61 5.11 13.20
N GLN A 145 -4.73 3.82 13.49
CA GLN A 145 -4.30 3.23 14.75
C GLN A 145 -3.32 2.09 14.44
N ALA A 146 -2.22 2.01 15.18
CA ALA A 146 -1.27 0.93 15.06
C ALA A 146 -0.78 0.50 16.44
N GLU A 147 -0.65 -0.82 16.61
CA GLU A 147 -0.21 -1.46 17.85
C GLU A 147 0.91 -2.45 17.55
N PRO A 148 2.05 -2.42 18.28
CA PRO A 148 3.11 -3.40 18.11
C PRO A 148 2.67 -4.75 18.66
N LEU A 149 2.82 -5.81 17.86
CA LEU A 149 2.57 -7.20 18.25
C LEU A 149 3.87 -7.97 18.49
N ALA A 150 5.02 -7.40 18.09
CA ALA A 150 6.34 -7.96 18.28
C ALA A 150 7.27 -6.90 18.89
N GLY A 151 8.29 -7.35 19.64
CA GLY A 151 9.39 -6.49 20.07
C GLY A 151 10.35 -6.18 18.92
N ASP A 152 11.28 -5.25 19.15
CA ASP A 152 12.40 -4.91 18.24
C ASP A 152 11.98 -4.48 16.84
N LEU A 153 10.91 -3.69 16.74
CA LEU A 153 10.51 -3.07 15.49
C LEU A 153 11.50 -1.94 15.11
N PRO A 154 11.84 -1.81 13.82
CA PRO A 154 12.69 -0.71 13.37
C PRO A 154 11.95 0.63 13.46
N SER A 155 12.65 1.73 13.25
CA SER A 155 12.00 3.01 12.99
C SER A 155 11.28 2.95 11.64
N MET A 156 10.02 3.38 11.61
CA MET A 156 9.12 3.23 10.46
C MET A 156 8.52 4.56 10.04
N LEU A 157 8.15 4.65 8.78
CA LEU A 157 7.29 5.69 8.22
C LEU A 157 5.86 5.16 8.15
N VAL A 158 4.91 6.02 8.49
CA VAL A 158 3.48 5.80 8.27
C VAL A 158 3.09 6.66 7.08
N SER A 159 2.58 6.04 6.04
CA SER A 159 2.24 6.72 4.78
C SER A 159 0.79 6.48 4.42
N VAL A 160 0.14 7.50 3.89
CA VAL A 160 -1.17 7.41 3.22
C VAL A 160 -0.94 7.39 1.72
N VAL A 161 -1.53 6.39 1.08
CA VAL A 161 -1.40 6.13 -0.37
C VAL A 161 -2.76 6.27 -1.01
N GLY A 162 -2.91 7.24 -1.92
CA GLY A 162 -4.08 7.38 -2.78
C GLY A 162 -3.86 6.62 -4.09
N TYR A 163 -4.91 5.99 -4.61
CA TYR A 163 -4.83 5.27 -5.88
C TYR A 163 -6.17 5.28 -6.62
N LYS A 164 -6.10 5.22 -7.95
CA LYS A 164 -7.28 5.03 -8.80
C LYS A 164 -7.54 3.53 -8.98
N PRO A 165 -8.77 3.04 -8.70
CA PRO A 165 -9.12 1.63 -8.89
C PRO A 165 -8.98 1.17 -10.34
N GLU A 166 -9.28 2.04 -11.29
CA GLU A 166 -9.16 1.78 -12.72
C GLU A 166 -8.90 3.06 -13.50
N GLU A 167 -7.99 2.98 -14.46
CA GLU A 167 -7.72 4.05 -15.42
C GLU A 167 -7.45 3.42 -16.80
N THR A 168 -8.21 3.82 -17.82
CA THR A 168 -8.05 3.30 -19.18
C THR A 168 -7.41 4.34 -20.07
N VAL A 169 -6.31 3.98 -20.73
CA VAL A 169 -5.54 4.87 -21.58
C VAL A 169 -5.42 4.31 -22.99
N GLN A 170 -5.73 5.15 -23.99
CA GLN A 170 -5.43 4.87 -25.39
C GLN A 170 -4.03 5.41 -25.72
N ILE A 171 -3.08 4.53 -25.94
CA ILE A 171 -1.68 4.86 -26.23
C ILE A 171 -1.54 5.15 -27.71
N LYS A 172 -1.13 6.36 -28.04
CA LYS A 172 -1.09 6.82 -29.45
C LYS A 172 0.29 6.71 -30.10
N ARG A 173 1.36 6.61 -29.30
CA ARG A 173 2.76 6.58 -29.77
C ARG A 173 3.60 5.64 -28.89
N GLY A 174 4.87 5.44 -29.26
CA GLY A 174 5.81 4.57 -28.56
C GLY A 174 5.59 3.09 -28.85
N GLU A 175 6.18 2.21 -28.07
CA GLU A 175 6.18 0.75 -28.30
C GLU A 175 4.79 0.09 -28.14
N ASN A 176 3.88 0.71 -27.41
CA ASN A 176 2.50 0.25 -27.23
C ASN A 176 1.49 1.04 -28.07
N ALA A 177 1.92 1.74 -29.11
CA ALA A 177 1.05 2.53 -29.99
C ALA A 177 -0.14 1.72 -30.52
N GLY A 178 -1.34 2.32 -30.52
CA GLY A 178 -2.57 1.71 -30.98
C GLY A 178 -3.28 0.82 -29.94
N ARG A 179 -2.67 0.55 -28.78
CA ARG A 179 -3.28 -0.24 -27.71
C ARG A 179 -4.13 0.65 -26.79
N THR A 180 -5.22 0.08 -26.29
CA THR A 180 -6.00 0.62 -25.17
C THR A 180 -5.76 -0.33 -24.00
N ILE A 181 -5.23 0.21 -22.89
CA ILE A 181 -4.85 -0.58 -21.72
C ILE A 181 -5.59 -0.02 -20.50
N SER A 182 -6.23 -0.91 -19.74
CA SER A 182 -6.84 -0.58 -18.45
C SER A 182 -5.89 -0.98 -17.32
N TYR A 183 -5.44 0.03 -16.58
CA TYR A 183 -4.59 -0.12 -15.40
C TYR A 183 -5.45 -0.20 -14.14
N ARG A 184 -4.99 -0.98 -13.16
CA ARG A 184 -5.70 -1.19 -11.90
C ARG A 184 -4.86 -0.69 -10.73
N ASN A 185 -5.54 -0.09 -9.74
CA ASN A 185 -4.92 0.41 -8.51
C ASN A 185 -3.68 1.26 -8.79
N THR A 186 -3.79 2.19 -9.75
CA THR A 186 -2.72 3.12 -10.10
C THR A 186 -2.54 4.14 -8.99
N VAL A 187 -1.37 4.17 -8.37
CA VAL A 187 -1.03 5.13 -7.33
C VAL A 187 -1.04 6.54 -7.89
N THR A 188 -1.71 7.45 -7.19
CA THR A 188 -1.83 8.87 -7.53
C THR A 188 -1.11 9.77 -6.53
N SER A 189 -0.93 9.28 -5.29
CA SER A 189 -0.21 10.02 -4.26
C SER A 189 0.40 9.06 -3.23
N TRP A 190 1.55 9.47 -2.69
CA TRP A 190 2.22 8.81 -1.57
C TRP A 190 2.70 9.90 -0.61
N THR A 191 2.15 9.93 0.59
CA THR A 191 2.44 10.97 1.57
C THR A 191 2.82 10.35 2.91
N ASP A 192 4.03 10.64 3.38
CA ASP A 192 4.46 10.27 4.72
C ASP A 192 3.78 11.20 5.73
N VAL A 193 2.99 10.61 6.62
CA VAL A 193 2.17 11.34 7.59
C VAL A 193 2.69 11.24 9.02
N GLY A 194 3.70 10.39 9.26
CA GLY A 194 4.32 10.26 10.57
C GLY A 194 5.49 9.29 10.61
N ARG A 195 6.23 9.36 11.72
CA ARG A 195 7.28 8.40 12.07
C ARG A 195 6.88 7.67 13.33
N TRP A 196 7.14 6.37 13.37
CA TRP A 196 6.81 5.54 14.52
C TRP A 196 7.95 4.56 14.82
N ASN A 197 8.29 4.44 16.09
CA ASN A 197 9.38 3.56 16.53
C ASN A 197 8.93 2.17 16.99
N GLY A 198 7.63 1.87 16.91
CA GLY A 198 7.08 0.57 17.24
C GLY A 198 7.10 0.18 18.73
N ARG A 199 7.46 1.09 19.64
CA ARG A 199 7.56 0.75 21.07
C ARG A 199 6.24 0.73 21.81
N ASN A 200 5.33 1.62 21.43
CA ASN A 200 4.00 1.77 22.04
C ASN A 200 2.98 1.95 20.94
N SER A 201 1.70 1.67 21.22
CA SER A 201 0.60 1.98 20.31
C SER A 201 0.63 3.45 19.89
N THR A 202 0.26 3.72 18.65
CA THR A 202 0.19 5.07 18.10
C THR A 202 -1.16 5.32 17.44
N SER A 203 -1.58 6.58 17.45
CA SER A 203 -2.77 7.05 16.75
C SER A 203 -2.44 8.33 16.01
N LEU A 204 -2.78 8.39 14.73
CA LEU A 204 -2.61 9.55 13.87
C LEU A 204 -3.94 9.91 13.26
N THR A 205 -4.20 11.20 13.11
CA THR A 205 -5.35 11.71 12.35
C THR A 205 -4.84 12.72 11.35
N VAL A 206 -5.10 12.47 10.08
CA VAL A 206 -4.60 13.29 8.97
C VAL A 206 -5.74 13.66 8.03
N ALA A 207 -5.63 14.79 7.34
CA ALA A 207 -6.60 15.12 6.31
C ALA A 207 -6.56 14.06 5.20
N ALA A 208 -7.73 13.58 4.78
CA ALA A 208 -7.82 12.70 3.63
C ALA A 208 -7.46 13.48 2.36
N PRO A 209 -6.65 12.91 1.45
CA PRO A 209 -6.53 13.47 0.10
C PRO A 209 -7.88 13.53 -0.61
N SER A 210 -7.97 14.25 -1.75
CA SER A 210 -9.26 14.53 -2.43
C SER A 210 -9.95 13.29 -3.00
N ASP A 211 -9.18 12.29 -3.43
CA ASP A 211 -9.70 11.22 -4.30
C ASP A 211 -9.48 9.83 -3.68
N PRO A 212 -10.49 9.24 -3.00
CA PRO A 212 -10.42 7.86 -2.53
C PRO A 212 -10.49 6.87 -3.71
N PRO A 213 -10.05 5.61 -3.52
CA PRO A 213 -9.69 4.97 -2.25
C PRO A 213 -8.27 5.24 -1.77
N PHE A 214 -8.05 4.95 -0.48
CA PHE A 214 -6.75 5.09 0.18
C PHE A 214 -6.32 3.78 0.84
N ALA A 215 -5.02 3.65 1.02
CA ALA A 215 -4.41 2.66 1.90
C ALA A 215 -3.43 3.34 2.86
N VAL A 216 -3.20 2.72 4.01
CA VAL A 216 -2.14 3.11 4.94
C VAL A 216 -1.08 2.03 4.91
N ILE A 217 0.18 2.46 4.79
CA ILE A 217 1.35 1.58 4.77
C ILE A 217 2.30 2.01 5.87
N ILE A 218 2.78 1.03 6.66
CA ILE A 218 3.84 1.21 7.64
C ILE A 218 5.08 0.50 7.11
N GLN A 219 6.10 1.25 6.73
CA GLN A 219 7.32 0.74 6.13
C GLN A 219 8.55 1.12 6.96
N ALA A 220 9.48 0.20 7.14
CA ALA A 220 10.79 0.50 7.71
C ALA A 220 11.49 1.59 6.88
N GLN A 221 12.27 2.45 7.55
CA GLN A 221 13.00 3.53 6.87
C GLN A 221 13.91 2.98 5.76
N ASP A 222 14.36 3.86 4.88
CA ASP A 222 15.26 3.57 3.76
C ASP A 222 14.71 2.50 2.79
N HIS A 223 13.38 2.52 2.56
CA HIS A 223 12.67 1.57 1.71
C HIS A 223 12.90 0.10 2.13
N GLY A 224 13.01 -0.13 3.44
CA GLY A 224 13.09 -1.46 4.02
C GLY A 224 11.74 -2.19 3.97
N PRO A 225 11.58 -3.28 4.75
CA PRO A 225 10.36 -4.07 4.78
C PRO A 225 9.09 -3.25 5.05
N ILE A 226 8.03 -3.56 4.34
CA ILE A 226 6.68 -3.11 4.71
C ILE A 226 6.21 -4.02 5.84
N ILE A 227 5.95 -3.41 7.00
CA ILE A 227 5.65 -4.13 8.24
C ILE A 227 4.15 -4.37 8.39
N ALA A 228 3.33 -3.43 7.93
CA ALA A 228 1.88 -3.54 7.96
C ALA A 228 1.24 -2.66 6.88
N ALA A 229 0.06 -3.04 6.44
CA ALA A 229 -0.78 -2.22 5.56
C ALA A 229 -2.26 -2.42 5.90
N ALA A 230 -3.09 -1.42 5.60
CA ALA A 230 -4.53 -1.49 5.72
C ALA A 230 -5.21 -0.70 4.59
N TYR A 231 -6.33 -1.23 4.09
CA TYR A 231 -7.27 -0.42 3.32
C TYR A 231 -7.96 0.58 4.25
N VAL A 232 -8.19 1.81 3.78
CA VAL A 232 -9.00 2.78 4.52
C VAL A 232 -10.48 2.50 4.26
N GLN A 233 -11.22 2.25 5.32
CA GLN A 233 -12.66 1.92 5.30
C GLN A 233 -13.54 3.12 5.60
#